data_61cab554dc97d6f8ab8160bf4fc4f579
#
_entry.id   61cab554dc97d6f8ab8160bf4fc4f579
#
_cell.length_a   1.000
_cell.length_b   1.000
_cell.length_c   1.000
_cell.angle_alpha   90.00
_cell.angle_beta   90.00
_cell.angle_gamma   90.00
#
_symmetry.space_group_name_H-M   'P 1'
#
loop_
_entity.id
_entity.type
_entity.pdbx_description
1 polymer ?
#
loop_
_entity_poly.entity_id
_entity_poly.type
_entity_poly.pdbx_seq_one_letter_code
_entity_poly.pdbx_strand_id
1 'polypeptide(L)'
;TDSSAGFGLVMHQEQNPDEHITIDSIREFRELTEIKLQSKQSGLLMIGGGVPKNFIQDTVVCAELLGKKVDMHKYAIQITVADTRDGACSSSTLKEASSWGKVDITKEQMVFAEATSVLPLIASDAYHRENWKKRDKRNFSNIFKS
;
A
#
# COMPACT_ATOMS: atom_id res chain seq x y z
N THR A 1 10.75 -10.19 -7.07
CA THR A 1 11.85 -9.41 -7.67
C THR A 1 12.05 -9.83 -9.11
N ASP A 2 11.34 -9.24 -10.01
CA ASP A 2 11.53 -9.35 -11.46
C ASP A 2 11.80 -7.96 -12.06
N SER A 3 11.85 -7.85 -13.38
CA SER A 3 12.09 -6.62 -14.11
C SER A 3 13.39 -5.91 -13.73
N SER A 4 13.43 -4.60 -13.91
CA SER A 4 14.63 -3.78 -13.73
C SER A 4 15.23 -3.86 -12.31
N ALA A 5 14.38 -3.92 -11.29
CA ALA A 5 14.82 -4.08 -9.90
C ALA A 5 15.51 -5.45 -9.69
N GLY A 6 14.92 -6.52 -10.22
CA GLY A 6 15.50 -7.86 -10.17
C GLY A 6 16.84 -7.95 -10.89
N PHE A 7 16.95 -7.34 -12.07
CA PHE A 7 18.22 -7.29 -12.80
C PHE A 7 19.31 -6.55 -12.00
N GLY A 8 18.98 -5.43 -11.38
CA GLY A 8 19.92 -4.69 -10.53
C GLY A 8 20.39 -5.51 -9.33
N LEU A 9 19.50 -6.25 -8.68
CA LEU A 9 19.85 -7.11 -7.55
C LEU A 9 20.74 -8.29 -7.98
N VAL A 10 20.48 -8.92 -9.14
CA VAL A 10 21.32 -9.98 -9.69
C VAL A 10 22.72 -9.46 -10.01
N MET A 11 22.81 -8.29 -10.66
CA MET A 11 24.09 -7.66 -10.96
C MET A 11 24.87 -7.32 -9.68
N HIS A 12 24.19 -6.79 -8.67
CA HIS A 12 24.83 -6.51 -7.38
C HIS A 12 25.37 -7.79 -6.74
N GLN A 13 24.59 -8.86 -6.70
CA GLN A 13 24.99 -10.13 -6.10
C GLN A 13 26.18 -10.76 -6.83
N GLU A 14 26.23 -10.67 -8.17
CA GLU A 14 27.35 -11.14 -8.98
C GLU A 14 28.63 -10.36 -8.70
N GLN A 15 28.53 -9.05 -8.52
CA GLN A 15 29.67 -8.18 -8.23
C GLN A 15 30.13 -8.26 -6.77
N ASN A 16 29.27 -8.70 -5.85
CA ASN A 16 29.51 -8.77 -4.42
C ASN A 16 29.05 -10.13 -3.87
N PRO A 17 29.73 -11.24 -4.21
CA PRO A 17 29.28 -12.59 -3.88
C PRO A 17 29.18 -12.86 -2.38
N ASP A 18 29.96 -12.15 -1.57
CA ASP A 18 29.95 -12.26 -0.11
C ASP A 18 28.87 -11.38 0.57
N GLU A 19 28.22 -10.51 -0.17
CA GLU A 19 27.16 -9.61 0.32
C GLU A 19 25.78 -10.08 -0.15
N HIS A 20 25.23 -11.07 0.55
CA HIS A 20 23.93 -11.63 0.18
C HIS A 20 22.77 -10.71 0.55
N ILE A 21 22.00 -10.29 -0.46
CA ILE A 21 20.77 -9.48 -0.28
C ILE A 21 19.56 -10.40 -0.27
N THR A 22 18.72 -10.26 0.73
CA THR A 22 17.42 -10.92 0.82
C THR A 22 16.30 -9.91 0.94
N ILE A 23 15.13 -10.27 0.42
CA ILE A 23 13.88 -9.51 0.63
C ILE A 23 13.00 -10.36 1.53
N ASP A 24 12.80 -9.89 2.76
CA ASP A 24 11.95 -10.55 3.74
C ASP A 24 10.53 -9.98 3.69
N SER A 25 9.70 -10.56 2.83
CA SER A 25 8.31 -10.12 2.64
C SER A 25 7.42 -10.36 3.88
N ILE A 26 7.78 -11.31 4.73
CA ILE A 26 7.05 -11.57 5.98
C ILE A 26 7.31 -10.44 6.97
N ARG A 27 8.55 -10.04 7.09
CA ARG A 27 8.96 -8.91 7.93
C ARG A 27 8.33 -7.61 7.43
N GLU A 28 8.36 -7.35 6.14
CA GLU A 28 7.73 -6.18 5.50
C GLU A 28 6.23 -6.11 5.85
N PHE A 29 5.52 -7.24 5.74
CA PHE A 29 4.10 -7.29 6.07
C PHE A 29 3.84 -7.04 7.55
N ARG A 30 4.68 -7.59 8.43
CA ARG A 30 4.62 -7.34 9.87
C ARG A 30 4.87 -5.87 10.21
N GLU A 31 5.89 -5.25 9.62
CA GLU A 31 6.21 -3.84 9.82
C GLU A 31 5.06 -2.93 9.34
N LEU A 32 4.47 -3.25 8.19
CA LEU A 32 3.31 -2.53 7.66
C LEU A 32 2.09 -2.64 8.59
N THR A 33 1.87 -3.83 9.15
CA THR A 33 0.81 -4.07 10.14
C THR A 33 1.05 -3.26 11.41
N GLU A 34 2.30 -3.13 11.87
CA GLU A 34 2.64 -2.30 13.03
C GLU A 34 2.36 -0.82 12.78
N ILE A 35 2.66 -0.31 11.59
CA ILE A 35 2.28 1.06 11.19
C ILE A 35 0.76 1.22 11.25
N LYS A 36 0.00 0.21 10.80
CA LYS A 36 -1.46 0.23 10.88
C LYS A 36 -1.94 0.29 12.33
N LEU A 37 -1.37 -0.52 13.22
CA LEU A 37 -1.69 -0.55 14.66
C LEU A 37 -1.50 0.80 15.34
N GLN A 38 -0.47 1.54 14.98
CA GLN A 38 -0.17 2.86 15.55
C GLN A 38 -0.94 4.01 14.88
N SER A 39 -1.65 3.73 13.80
CA SER A 39 -2.40 4.74 13.06
C SER A 39 -3.84 4.84 13.57
N LYS A 40 -4.23 6.01 14.09
CA LYS A 40 -5.63 6.26 14.48
C LYS A 40 -6.58 6.16 13.27
N GLN A 41 -6.16 6.69 12.14
CA GLN A 41 -6.90 6.61 10.88
C GLN A 41 -5.89 6.39 9.74
N SER A 42 -6.25 5.58 8.79
CA SER A 42 -5.45 5.29 7.60
C SER A 42 -6.24 5.46 6.33
N GLY A 43 -5.55 5.81 5.27
CA GLY A 43 -6.07 5.86 3.91
C GLY A 43 -5.13 5.17 2.95
N LEU A 44 -5.68 4.64 1.88
CA LEU A 44 -4.96 3.92 0.83
C LEU A 44 -5.02 4.70 -0.47
N LEU A 45 -3.88 4.87 -1.11
CA LEU A 45 -3.78 5.26 -2.51
C LEU A 45 -3.06 4.13 -3.25
N MET A 46 -3.79 3.40 -4.06
CA MET A 46 -3.29 2.25 -4.80
C MET A 46 -3.20 2.58 -6.28
N ILE A 47 -2.03 2.36 -6.86
CA ILE A 47 -1.75 2.58 -8.28
C ILE A 47 -1.52 1.22 -8.92
N GLY A 48 -2.41 0.84 -9.80
CA GLY A 48 -2.50 -0.52 -10.33
C GLY A 48 -3.31 -1.43 -9.40
N GLY A 49 -2.82 -2.64 -9.16
CA GLY A 49 -3.50 -3.64 -8.33
C GLY A 49 -2.60 -4.84 -8.02
N GLY A 50 -3.18 -6.03 -7.91
CA GLY A 50 -2.46 -7.27 -7.63
C GLY A 50 -1.94 -7.40 -6.21
N VAL A 51 -0.77 -8.01 -6.05
CA VAL A 51 -0.17 -8.31 -4.73
C VAL A 51 0.00 -7.07 -3.84
N PRO A 52 0.55 -5.94 -4.32
CA PRO A 52 0.71 -4.75 -3.47
C PRO A 52 -0.62 -4.21 -2.92
N LYS A 53 -1.70 -4.29 -3.72
CA LYS A 53 -3.04 -3.92 -3.27
C LYS A 53 -3.49 -4.77 -2.09
N ASN A 54 -3.41 -6.09 -2.22
CA ASN A 54 -3.80 -7.00 -1.14
C ASN A 54 -2.90 -6.84 0.07
N PHE A 55 -1.60 -6.73 -0.15
CA PHE A 55 -0.61 -6.56 0.91
C PHE A 55 -0.94 -5.41 1.85
N ILE A 56 -1.29 -4.24 1.32
CA ILE A 56 -1.63 -3.09 2.15
C ILE A 56 -3.03 -3.20 2.78
N GLN A 57 -4.00 -3.75 2.06
CA GLN A 57 -5.36 -3.92 2.57
C GLN A 57 -5.43 -4.96 3.70
N ASP A 58 -4.66 -6.03 3.60
CA ASP A 58 -4.67 -7.15 4.54
C ASP A 58 -4.00 -6.84 5.88
N THR A 59 -3.40 -5.67 6.04
CA THR A 59 -2.85 -5.22 7.33
C THR A 59 -3.91 -5.15 8.43
N VAL A 60 -5.18 -4.88 8.09
CA VAL A 60 -6.31 -4.92 9.04
C VAL A 60 -6.55 -6.36 9.50
N VAL A 61 -6.67 -7.29 8.55
CA VAL A 61 -6.89 -8.72 8.83
C VAL A 61 -5.71 -9.30 9.60
N CYS A 62 -4.48 -8.95 9.22
CA CYS A 62 -3.28 -9.39 9.94
C CYS A 62 -3.28 -8.91 11.41
N ALA A 63 -3.66 -7.65 11.65
CA ALA A 63 -3.79 -7.13 13.00
C ALA A 63 -4.83 -7.90 13.83
N GLU A 64 -5.99 -8.24 13.25
CA GLU A 64 -7.03 -9.05 13.92
C GLU A 64 -6.53 -10.46 14.25
N LEU A 65 -5.84 -11.11 13.32
CA LEU A 65 -5.23 -12.43 13.57
C LEU A 65 -4.18 -12.41 14.68
N LEU A 66 -3.51 -11.27 14.86
CA LEU A 66 -2.60 -11.04 15.99
C LEU A 66 -3.34 -10.69 17.29
N GLY A 67 -4.66 -10.78 17.33
CA GLY A 67 -5.49 -10.46 18.49
C GLY A 67 -5.58 -8.95 18.80
N LYS A 68 -5.27 -8.10 17.82
CA LYS A 68 -5.33 -6.64 17.96
C LYS A 68 -6.58 -6.11 17.28
N LYS A 69 -7.25 -5.15 17.90
CA LYS A 69 -8.39 -4.47 17.31
C LYS A 69 -7.93 -3.20 16.62
N VAL A 70 -8.27 -3.05 15.35
CA VAL A 70 -7.99 -1.85 14.54
C VAL A 70 -9.23 -1.47 13.72
N ASP A 71 -9.34 -0.18 13.41
CA ASP A 71 -10.36 0.28 12.47
C ASP A 71 -9.97 -0.07 11.03
N MET A 72 -10.96 -0.26 10.17
CA MET A 72 -10.76 -0.39 8.72
C MET A 72 -10.02 0.83 8.16
N HIS A 73 -9.50 0.71 6.94
CA HIS A 73 -8.99 1.86 6.21
C HIS A 73 -10.15 2.81 5.87
N LYS A 74 -10.10 4.03 6.39
CA LYS A 74 -11.18 5.00 6.27
C LYS A 74 -11.35 5.59 4.88
N TYR A 75 -10.24 5.68 4.15
CA TYR A 75 -10.20 6.21 2.79
C TYR A 75 -9.50 5.21 1.89
N ALA A 76 -10.02 5.03 0.69
CA ALA A 76 -9.36 4.21 -0.31
C ALA A 76 -9.60 4.76 -1.71
N ILE A 77 -8.52 4.94 -2.46
CA ILE A 77 -8.55 5.29 -3.88
C ILE A 77 -7.70 4.26 -4.62
N GLN A 78 -8.24 3.69 -5.67
CA GLN A 78 -7.47 2.83 -6.58
C GLN A 78 -7.52 3.42 -7.99
N ILE A 79 -6.35 3.64 -8.57
CA ILE A 79 -6.20 4.11 -9.96
C ILE A 79 -5.70 2.92 -10.78
N THR A 80 -6.48 2.49 -11.75
CA THR A 80 -6.12 1.33 -12.58
C THR A 80 -6.82 1.38 -13.94
N VAL A 81 -6.19 0.82 -14.95
CA VAL A 81 -6.80 0.57 -16.27
C VAL A 81 -7.42 -0.81 -16.36
N ALA A 82 -7.17 -1.67 -15.36
CA ALA A 82 -7.66 -3.04 -15.36
C ALA A 82 -9.17 -3.10 -15.07
N ASP A 83 -9.86 -3.99 -15.76
CA ASP A 83 -11.25 -4.37 -15.44
C ASP A 83 -11.29 -5.08 -14.07
N THR A 84 -12.42 -5.01 -13.38
CA THR A 84 -12.60 -5.66 -12.07
C THR A 84 -12.41 -7.17 -12.11
N ARG A 85 -12.60 -7.80 -13.28
CA ARG A 85 -12.39 -9.22 -13.50
C ARG A 85 -10.95 -9.63 -13.73
N ASP A 86 -10.06 -8.66 -13.95
CA ASP A 86 -8.65 -8.94 -14.19
C ASP A 86 -7.91 -9.33 -12.90
N GLY A 87 -6.95 -10.23 -13.03
CA GLY A 87 -6.03 -10.58 -11.95
C GLY A 87 -5.23 -9.38 -11.43
N ALA A 88 -5.03 -8.35 -12.25
CA ALA A 88 -4.43 -7.09 -11.83
C ALA A 88 -5.27 -6.33 -10.79
N CYS A 89 -6.59 -6.52 -10.76
CA CYS A 89 -7.46 -6.05 -9.70
C CYS A 89 -7.67 -7.09 -8.59
N SER A 90 -6.98 -8.23 -8.65
CA SER A 90 -7.20 -9.39 -7.76
C SER A 90 -8.65 -9.87 -7.78
N SER A 91 -9.33 -9.71 -8.91
CA SER A 91 -10.76 -9.99 -9.10
C SER A 91 -11.65 -9.35 -8.01
N SER A 92 -11.21 -8.22 -7.43
CA SER A 92 -11.97 -7.55 -6.37
C SER A 92 -11.96 -6.02 -6.53
N THR A 93 -13.10 -5.43 -6.22
CA THR A 93 -13.27 -3.98 -6.11
C THR A 93 -12.99 -3.51 -4.67
N LEU A 94 -12.89 -2.20 -4.48
CA LEU A 94 -12.85 -1.63 -3.13
C LEU A 94 -14.12 -1.92 -2.35
N LYS A 95 -15.27 -2.01 -3.04
CA LYS A 95 -16.56 -2.38 -2.45
C LYS A 95 -16.53 -3.80 -1.88
N GLU A 96 -15.91 -4.74 -2.57
CA GLU A 96 -15.71 -6.10 -2.06
C GLU A 96 -14.70 -6.14 -0.92
N ALA A 97 -13.63 -5.35 -0.98
CA ALA A 97 -12.69 -5.20 0.12
C ALA A 97 -13.38 -4.70 1.40
N SER A 98 -14.43 -3.89 1.27
CA SER A 98 -15.25 -3.46 2.39
C SER A 98 -16.04 -4.62 3.01
N SER A 99 -16.57 -5.53 2.21
CA SER A 99 -17.30 -6.70 2.73
C SER A 99 -16.39 -7.64 3.56
N TRP A 100 -15.09 -7.57 3.35
CA TRP A 100 -14.07 -8.29 4.14
C TRP A 100 -13.54 -7.49 5.33
N GLY A 101 -14.14 -6.34 5.65
CA GLY A 101 -13.71 -5.51 6.77
C GLY A 101 -12.40 -4.75 6.59
N LYS A 102 -11.89 -4.64 5.34
CA LYS A 102 -10.59 -4.00 5.04
C LYS A 102 -10.69 -2.49 4.84
N VAL A 103 -11.79 -2.02 4.22
CA VAL A 103 -12.00 -0.62 3.80
C VAL A 103 -13.41 -0.17 4.16
N ASP A 104 -13.54 1.06 4.66
CA ASP A 104 -14.84 1.69 4.89
C ASP A 104 -15.49 2.09 3.55
N ILE A 105 -16.73 1.67 3.32
CA ILE A 105 -17.50 1.95 2.09
C ILE A 105 -17.84 3.41 1.87
N THR A 106 -17.79 4.22 2.91
CA THR A 106 -18.26 5.62 2.81
C THR A 106 -17.33 6.51 2.02
N LYS A 107 -16.06 6.13 1.86
CA LYS A 107 -15.03 6.95 1.23
C LYS A 107 -14.06 6.14 0.39
N GLU A 108 -14.62 5.29 -0.46
CA GLU A 108 -13.88 4.52 -1.45
C GLU A 108 -14.06 5.11 -2.85
N GLN A 109 -13.06 4.96 -3.69
CA GLN A 109 -13.16 5.36 -5.10
C GLN A 109 -12.29 4.52 -6.01
N MET A 110 -12.92 3.94 -7.04
CA MET A 110 -12.23 3.35 -8.18
C MET A 110 -12.08 4.40 -9.28
N VAL A 111 -10.87 4.61 -9.75
CA VAL A 111 -10.55 5.50 -10.86
C VAL A 111 -10.03 4.66 -12.02
N PHE A 112 -10.88 4.39 -13.00
CA PHE A 112 -10.53 3.62 -14.20
C PHE A 112 -9.84 4.54 -15.20
N ALA A 113 -8.55 4.74 -15.00
CA ALA A 113 -7.73 5.60 -15.83
C ALA A 113 -6.25 5.17 -15.78
N GLU A 114 -5.50 5.64 -16.76
CA GLU A 114 -4.08 5.46 -16.84
C GLU A 114 -3.38 6.38 -15.80
N ALA A 115 -2.51 5.78 -14.98
CA ALA A 115 -1.93 6.45 -13.80
C ALA A 115 -1.04 7.64 -14.17
N THR A 116 -0.28 7.57 -15.27
CA THR A 116 0.61 8.66 -15.69
C THR A 116 -0.15 9.91 -16.13
N SER A 117 -1.41 9.77 -16.52
CA SER A 117 -2.30 10.88 -16.86
C SER A 117 -2.98 11.48 -15.64
N VAL A 118 -3.39 10.66 -14.69
CA VAL A 118 -4.22 11.08 -13.55
C VAL A 118 -3.40 11.45 -12.33
N LEU A 119 -2.35 10.69 -12.02
CA LEU A 119 -1.56 10.89 -10.80
C LEU A 119 -0.89 12.26 -10.73
N PRO A 120 -0.33 12.82 -11.82
CA PRO A 120 0.23 14.17 -11.79
C PRO A 120 -0.81 15.24 -11.45
N LEU A 121 -2.06 15.09 -11.91
CA LEU A 121 -3.14 16.03 -11.63
C LEU A 121 -3.53 15.98 -10.15
N ILE A 122 -3.68 14.77 -9.58
CA ILE A 122 -3.98 14.58 -8.16
C ILE A 122 -2.83 15.11 -7.29
N ALA A 123 -1.59 14.82 -7.67
CA ALA A 123 -0.42 15.29 -6.94
C ALA A 123 -0.28 16.82 -6.99
N SER A 124 -0.55 17.43 -8.14
CA SER A 124 -0.57 18.88 -8.31
C SER A 124 -1.62 19.54 -7.43
N ASP A 125 -2.86 19.04 -7.44
CA ASP A 125 -3.92 19.58 -6.59
C ASP A 125 -3.55 19.46 -5.10
N ALA A 126 -3.06 18.29 -4.66
CA ALA A 126 -2.64 18.07 -3.29
C ALA A 126 -1.48 18.99 -2.88
N TYR A 127 -0.53 19.20 -3.78
CA TYR A 127 0.60 20.10 -3.55
C TYR A 127 0.15 21.56 -3.37
N HIS A 128 -0.70 22.06 -4.25
CA HIS A 128 -1.19 23.44 -4.22
C HIS A 128 -2.16 23.73 -3.08
N ARG A 129 -2.90 22.74 -2.59
CA ARG A 129 -3.73 22.88 -1.37
C ARG A 129 -2.91 23.00 -0.08
N GLU A 130 -1.65 22.62 -0.10
CA GLU A 130 -0.68 22.76 1.01
C GLU A 130 -1.13 22.16 2.36
N ASN A 131 -2.13 21.31 2.39
CA ASN A 131 -2.64 20.70 3.63
C ASN A 131 -1.57 19.84 4.34
N TRP A 132 -0.60 19.33 3.58
CA TRP A 132 0.54 18.58 4.11
C TRP A 132 1.46 19.42 4.99
N LYS A 133 1.52 20.76 4.81
CA LYS A 133 2.32 21.68 5.62
C LYS A 133 1.79 21.84 7.05
N LYS A 134 0.49 21.56 7.26
CA LYS A 134 -0.22 21.75 8.53
C LYS A 134 -0.19 20.54 9.45
N ARG A 135 0.39 19.43 9.02
CA ARG A 135 0.45 18.18 9.77
C ARG A 135 1.82 17.99 10.40
N ASP A 136 1.86 17.32 11.55
CA ASP A 136 3.09 16.88 12.16
C ASP A 136 3.83 15.87 11.28
N LYS A 137 5.15 15.97 11.27
CA LYS A 137 6.00 14.99 10.60
C LYS A 137 5.94 13.67 11.36
N ARG A 138 5.66 12.60 10.64
CA ARG A 138 5.71 11.24 11.18
C ARG A 138 7.01 10.57 10.76
N ASN A 139 7.69 9.97 11.72
CA ASN A 139 8.87 9.16 11.46
C ASN A 139 8.60 7.72 11.88
N PHE A 140 8.10 6.93 10.95
CA PHE A 140 7.78 5.53 11.20
C PHE A 140 9.00 4.66 11.49
N SER A 141 10.19 5.06 11.04
CA SER A 141 11.42 4.31 11.35
C SER A 141 11.72 4.24 12.85
N ASN A 142 11.16 5.14 13.65
CA ASN A 142 11.33 5.07 15.11
C ASN A 142 10.51 3.94 15.76
N ILE A 143 9.50 3.41 15.07
CA ILE A 143 8.69 2.28 15.55
C ILE A 143 9.51 1.00 15.62
N PHE A 144 10.48 0.85 14.74
CA PHE A 144 11.26 -0.37 14.53
C PHE A 144 12.66 -0.32 15.18
N LYS A 145 12.95 0.69 15.98
CA LYS A 145 14.24 0.87 16.65
C LYS A 145 14.34 0.21 18.03
N SER A 146 13.39 -0.65 18.38
CA SER A 146 13.40 -1.42 19.64
C SER A 146 14.11 -2.76 19.47
#